data_c9478cfe9ff3895bc52ffcb6e3842ccc
#
_entry.id   c9478cfe9ff3895bc52ffcb6e3842ccc
#
_cell.length_a   1.000
_cell.length_b   1.000
_cell.length_c   1.000
_cell.angle_alpha   90.00
_cell.angle_beta   90.00
_cell.angle_gamma   90.00
#
_symmetry.space_group_name_H-M   'P 1'
#
loop_
_entity.id
_entity.type
_entity.pdbx_description
1 polymer ?
#
loop_
_entity_poly.entity_id
_entity_poly.type
_entity_poly.pdbx_seq_one_letter_code
_entity_poly.pdbx_strand_id
1 'polypeptide(L)'
;MPAAIETDSLTKSYGDTTALAGLDVSIPRGEVYGFLGPNGAGKTTTMRILTTLTTPSGGDAWVMGEHVTDRDAVVEHVGYLPETPPVYDELTAREQLTYLADLRDLDAAQRDRIDPLLERFGLADAANDPIRTYSKGMRQKAALAGTVLQDPDVIFLDEPTSGLDPRAARTVRDLVADLADEGRTVFLSTHILPVVEELADTVGMLANGRLVAEGAPADLKRRAEASAEAGLTGSDSASDPTERTLEDVFLSVTEDHAWHGKSAESEG
;
A
#
# COMPACT_ATOMS: atom_id res chain seq x y z
N MET A 1 -1.37 -12.33 -17.58
CA MET A 1 -0.39 -12.95 -16.65
C MET A 1 -1.15 -13.42 -15.43
N PRO A 2 -0.71 -14.43 -14.67
CA PRO A 2 -1.40 -14.78 -13.43
C PRO A 2 -1.34 -13.61 -12.45
N ALA A 3 -2.44 -13.37 -11.73
CA ALA A 3 -2.51 -12.32 -10.72
C ALA A 3 -1.58 -12.64 -9.52
N ALA A 4 -0.97 -11.62 -8.95
CA ALA A 4 -0.28 -11.72 -7.66
C ALA A 4 -1.28 -11.55 -6.50
N ILE A 5 -2.27 -10.68 -6.70
CA ILE A 5 -3.35 -10.44 -5.73
C ILE A 5 -4.67 -10.47 -6.48
N GLU A 6 -5.68 -11.16 -5.93
CA GLU A 6 -7.02 -11.22 -6.49
C GLU A 6 -8.04 -11.16 -5.35
N THR A 7 -9.12 -10.40 -5.54
CA THR A 7 -10.25 -10.37 -4.61
C THR A 7 -11.56 -10.48 -5.37
N ASP A 8 -12.52 -11.20 -4.79
CA ASP A 8 -13.88 -11.34 -5.31
C ASP A 8 -14.88 -10.94 -4.22
N SER A 9 -15.57 -9.85 -4.46
CA SER A 9 -16.62 -9.28 -3.59
C SER A 9 -16.21 -9.22 -2.12
N LEU A 10 -14.93 -8.86 -1.86
CA LEU A 10 -14.33 -8.90 -0.54
C LEU A 10 -15.01 -7.92 0.41
N THR A 11 -15.52 -8.44 1.53
CA THR A 11 -16.22 -7.63 2.54
C THR A 11 -15.59 -7.77 3.92
N LYS A 12 -15.67 -6.69 4.70
CA LYS A 12 -15.27 -6.69 6.12
C LYS A 12 -16.13 -5.75 6.93
N SER A 13 -16.70 -6.29 8.01
CA SER A 13 -17.43 -5.50 9.01
C SER A 13 -16.81 -5.70 10.40
N TYR A 14 -16.84 -4.65 11.20
CA TYR A 14 -16.46 -4.62 12.61
C TYR A 14 -17.67 -4.11 13.42
N GLY A 15 -18.44 -5.03 14.00
CA GLY A 15 -19.74 -4.71 14.58
C GLY A 15 -20.65 -4.08 13.51
N ASP A 16 -21.16 -2.89 13.77
CA ASP A 16 -22.06 -2.16 12.86
C ASP A 16 -21.33 -1.36 11.77
N THR A 17 -20.00 -1.33 11.80
CA THR A 17 -19.19 -0.56 10.81
C THR A 17 -18.71 -1.45 9.69
N THR A 18 -19.10 -1.17 8.45
CA THR A 18 -18.60 -1.84 7.26
C THR A 18 -17.34 -1.12 6.76
N ALA A 19 -16.20 -1.81 6.85
CA ALA A 19 -14.91 -1.31 6.40
C ALA A 19 -14.63 -1.61 4.91
N LEU A 20 -15.15 -2.76 4.42
CA LEU A 20 -15.11 -3.15 2.99
C LEU A 20 -16.50 -3.62 2.58
N ALA A 21 -16.97 -3.16 1.42
CA ALA A 21 -18.33 -3.36 0.93
C ALA A 21 -18.39 -3.98 -0.47
N GLY A 22 -17.58 -5.03 -0.71
CA GLY A 22 -17.43 -5.71 -1.99
C GLY A 22 -16.30 -5.09 -2.80
N LEU A 23 -15.05 -5.43 -2.43
CA LEU A 23 -13.86 -4.99 -3.15
C LEU A 23 -13.43 -6.07 -4.14
N ASP A 24 -13.35 -5.68 -5.41
CA ASP A 24 -12.86 -6.51 -6.51
C ASP A 24 -11.60 -5.87 -7.09
N VAL A 25 -10.45 -6.54 -6.99
CA VAL A 25 -9.19 -6.13 -7.60
C VAL A 25 -8.45 -7.33 -8.17
N SER A 26 -7.70 -7.13 -9.25
CA SER A 26 -6.82 -8.14 -9.83
C SER A 26 -5.50 -7.48 -10.22
N ILE A 27 -4.44 -7.77 -9.47
CA ILE A 27 -3.13 -7.12 -9.59
C ILE A 27 -2.15 -8.11 -10.22
N PRO A 28 -1.58 -7.81 -11.39
CA PRO A 28 -0.58 -8.64 -12.03
C PRO A 28 0.71 -8.76 -11.21
N ARG A 29 1.50 -9.79 -11.46
CA ARG A 29 2.83 -9.97 -10.86
C ARG A 29 3.81 -8.93 -11.39
N GLY A 30 4.67 -8.41 -10.52
CA GLY A 30 5.71 -7.45 -10.84
C GLY A 30 5.22 -6.03 -11.04
N GLU A 31 3.99 -5.71 -10.62
CA GLU A 31 3.38 -4.40 -10.74
C GLU A 31 3.42 -3.64 -9.40
N VAL A 32 3.59 -2.33 -9.48
CA VAL A 32 3.38 -1.43 -8.33
C VAL A 32 1.93 -0.95 -8.36
N TYR A 33 1.14 -1.43 -7.44
CA TYR A 33 -0.26 -1.02 -7.28
C TYR A 33 -0.41 0.02 -6.18
N GLY A 34 -0.78 1.23 -6.55
CA GLY A 34 -1.08 2.32 -5.63
C GLY A 34 -2.53 2.25 -5.13
N PHE A 35 -2.73 2.04 -3.84
CA PHE A 35 -4.06 1.98 -3.23
C PHE A 35 -4.36 3.29 -2.51
N LEU A 36 -5.05 4.20 -3.20
CA LEU A 36 -5.32 5.55 -2.79
C LEU A 36 -6.69 5.69 -2.12
N GLY A 37 -6.79 6.46 -1.07
CA GLY A 37 -8.07 6.73 -0.40
C GLY A 37 -7.92 7.55 0.88
N PRO A 38 -8.97 8.21 1.36
CA PRO A 38 -8.96 8.93 2.62
C PRO A 38 -8.76 7.99 3.81
N ASN A 39 -8.50 8.57 4.98
CA ASN A 39 -8.45 7.79 6.21
C ASN A 39 -9.84 7.18 6.48
N GLY A 40 -9.85 5.89 6.86
CA GLY A 40 -11.08 5.14 7.05
C GLY A 40 -11.70 4.56 5.78
N ALA A 41 -11.12 4.77 4.58
CA ALA A 41 -11.66 4.20 3.34
C ALA A 41 -11.60 2.66 3.27
N GLY A 42 -10.78 2.01 4.10
CA GLY A 42 -10.63 0.55 4.13
C GLY A 42 -9.23 0.05 3.73
N LYS A 43 -8.28 0.93 3.39
CA LYS A 43 -6.93 0.57 2.91
C LYS A 43 -6.20 -0.41 3.82
N THR A 44 -5.98 -0.04 5.09
CA THR A 44 -5.32 -0.90 6.09
C THR A 44 -6.11 -2.20 6.35
N THR A 45 -7.45 -2.15 6.28
CA THR A 45 -8.29 -3.35 6.43
C THR A 45 -8.04 -4.33 5.28
N THR A 46 -7.99 -3.84 4.04
CA THR A 46 -7.66 -4.65 2.85
C THR A 46 -6.30 -5.32 3.04
N MET A 47 -5.26 -4.54 3.37
CA MET A 47 -3.92 -5.10 3.60
C MET A 47 -3.90 -6.15 4.70
N ARG A 48 -4.60 -5.92 5.82
CA ARG A 48 -4.66 -6.90 6.93
C ARG A 48 -5.33 -8.21 6.52
N ILE A 49 -6.30 -8.18 5.60
CA ILE A 49 -6.90 -9.40 5.06
C ILE A 49 -5.91 -10.11 4.14
N LEU A 50 -5.33 -9.40 3.17
CA LEU A 50 -4.39 -9.95 2.19
C LEU A 50 -3.11 -10.49 2.85
N THR A 51 -2.71 -9.93 3.99
CA THR A 51 -1.58 -10.41 4.80
C THR A 51 -2.00 -11.39 5.91
N THR A 52 -3.22 -11.89 5.88
CA THR A 52 -3.77 -12.88 6.83
C THR A 52 -3.81 -12.44 8.30
N LEU A 53 -3.67 -11.14 8.57
CA LEU A 53 -3.75 -10.58 9.93
C LEU A 53 -5.20 -10.44 10.43
N THR A 54 -6.17 -10.49 9.53
CA THR A 54 -7.59 -10.56 9.86
C THR A 54 -8.34 -11.34 8.78
N THR A 55 -9.44 -12.00 9.17
CA THR A 55 -10.29 -12.73 8.23
C THR A 55 -11.33 -11.82 7.61
N PRO A 56 -11.72 -12.01 6.34
CA PRO A 56 -12.84 -11.32 5.73
C PRO A 56 -14.16 -11.67 6.43
N SER A 57 -15.19 -10.85 6.27
CA SER A 57 -16.57 -11.16 6.68
C SER A 57 -17.36 -11.87 5.60
N GLY A 58 -16.93 -11.76 4.33
CA GLY A 58 -17.47 -12.44 3.16
C GLY A 58 -16.66 -12.09 1.92
N GLY A 59 -16.94 -12.78 0.82
CA GLY A 59 -16.11 -12.75 -0.37
C GLY A 59 -14.80 -13.52 -0.18
N ASP A 60 -13.98 -13.55 -1.21
CA ASP A 60 -12.76 -14.34 -1.27
C ASP A 60 -11.56 -13.46 -1.66
N ALA A 61 -10.35 -13.87 -1.27
CA ALA A 61 -9.12 -13.20 -1.68
C ALA A 61 -7.96 -14.21 -1.78
N TRP A 62 -7.05 -13.94 -2.71
CA TRP A 62 -5.88 -14.77 -2.97
C TRP A 62 -4.63 -13.91 -3.10
N VAL A 63 -3.50 -14.42 -2.62
CA VAL A 63 -2.17 -13.86 -2.80
C VAL A 63 -1.27 -14.94 -3.37
N MET A 64 -0.67 -14.68 -4.53
CA MET A 64 0.14 -15.63 -5.31
C MET A 64 -0.58 -16.94 -5.68
N GLY A 65 -1.92 -16.92 -5.67
CA GLY A 65 -2.80 -18.06 -5.90
C GLY A 65 -3.21 -18.79 -4.63
N GLU A 66 -2.66 -18.44 -3.49
CA GLU A 66 -3.01 -18.99 -2.19
C GLU A 66 -4.16 -18.21 -1.55
N HIS A 67 -5.19 -18.93 -1.08
CA HIS A 67 -6.34 -18.30 -0.46
C HIS A 67 -5.99 -17.73 0.93
N VAL A 68 -6.47 -16.51 1.25
CA VAL A 68 -6.12 -15.80 2.50
C VAL A 68 -6.53 -16.51 3.80
N THR A 69 -7.31 -17.59 3.74
CA THR A 69 -7.57 -18.45 4.89
C THR A 69 -6.46 -19.47 5.14
N ASP A 70 -5.63 -19.75 4.15
CA ASP A 70 -4.42 -20.56 4.30
C ASP A 70 -3.23 -19.65 4.66
N ARG A 71 -3.17 -19.30 5.96
CA ARG A 71 -2.17 -18.38 6.46
C ARG A 71 -0.74 -18.83 6.18
N ASP A 72 -0.46 -20.11 6.39
CA ASP A 72 0.90 -20.65 6.29
C ASP A 72 1.41 -20.55 4.85
N ALA A 73 0.59 -20.87 3.87
CA ALA A 73 0.93 -20.70 2.46
C ALA A 73 1.10 -19.23 2.06
N VAL A 74 0.20 -18.33 2.48
CA VAL A 74 0.27 -16.90 2.11
C VAL A 74 1.50 -16.21 2.70
N VAL A 75 1.86 -16.48 3.97
CA VAL A 75 2.96 -15.74 4.64
C VAL A 75 4.34 -16.04 4.06
N GLU A 76 4.50 -17.15 3.32
CA GLU A 76 5.73 -17.46 2.58
C GLU A 76 6.00 -16.45 1.46
N HIS A 77 4.94 -15.91 0.85
CA HIS A 77 5.00 -14.98 -0.27
C HIS A 77 5.01 -13.51 0.13
N VAL A 78 4.71 -13.17 1.40
CA VAL A 78 4.30 -11.82 1.78
C VAL A 78 5.29 -11.14 2.70
N GLY A 79 5.71 -9.91 2.34
CA GLY A 79 6.29 -8.94 3.25
C GLY A 79 5.27 -7.85 3.59
N TYR A 80 5.14 -7.48 4.87
CA TYR A 80 4.22 -6.41 5.28
C TYR A 80 4.91 -5.37 6.17
N LEU A 81 4.84 -4.12 5.74
CA LEU A 81 5.27 -2.96 6.51
C LEU A 81 4.03 -2.14 6.92
N PRO A 82 3.62 -2.16 8.19
CA PRO A 82 2.53 -1.33 8.68
C PRO A 82 2.95 0.15 8.78
N GLU A 83 1.98 1.06 8.86
CA GLU A 83 2.18 2.51 9.02
C GLU A 83 3.14 2.85 10.18
N THR A 84 3.02 2.14 11.30
CA THR A 84 3.97 2.25 12.41
C THR A 84 5.02 1.16 12.28
N PRO A 85 6.31 1.51 12.03
CA PRO A 85 7.38 0.55 11.88
C PRO A 85 7.50 -0.40 13.07
N PRO A 86 7.46 -1.73 12.89
CA PRO A 86 7.53 -2.70 13.97
C PRO A 86 8.99 -2.96 14.36
N VAL A 87 9.63 -1.99 14.98
CA VAL A 87 11.02 -2.07 15.42
C VAL A 87 11.12 -1.97 16.95
N TYR A 88 12.10 -2.68 17.52
CA TYR A 88 12.38 -2.65 18.95
C TYR A 88 13.48 -1.64 19.24
N ASP A 89 13.17 -0.63 20.04
CA ASP A 89 14.05 0.51 20.34
C ASP A 89 15.38 0.10 21.01
N GLU A 90 15.40 -0.97 21.77
CA GLU A 90 16.57 -1.45 22.48
C GLU A 90 17.50 -2.33 21.64
N LEU A 91 17.01 -2.85 20.51
CA LEU A 91 17.82 -3.63 19.59
C LEU A 91 18.58 -2.71 18.62
N THR A 92 19.69 -3.20 18.12
CA THR A 92 20.36 -2.64 16.95
C THR A 92 19.63 -3.11 15.68
N ALA A 93 19.84 -2.45 14.52
CA ALA A 93 19.23 -2.91 13.28
C ALA A 93 19.67 -4.33 12.91
N ARG A 94 20.92 -4.70 13.16
CA ARG A 94 21.44 -6.05 12.96
C ARG A 94 20.70 -7.07 13.84
N GLU A 95 20.57 -6.78 15.13
CA GLU A 95 19.86 -7.65 16.09
C GLU A 95 18.38 -7.75 15.73
N GLN A 96 17.74 -6.66 15.28
CA GLN A 96 16.37 -6.64 14.80
C GLN A 96 16.16 -7.60 13.62
N LEU A 97 17.04 -7.54 12.60
CA LEU A 97 16.95 -8.43 11.44
C LEU A 97 17.26 -9.89 11.82
N THR A 98 18.23 -10.12 12.71
CA THR A 98 18.54 -11.44 13.24
C THR A 98 17.35 -12.02 14.00
N TYR A 99 16.71 -11.22 14.87
CA TYR A 99 15.51 -11.61 15.59
C TYR A 99 14.35 -11.99 14.65
N LEU A 100 14.13 -11.20 13.59
CA LEU A 100 13.12 -11.52 12.59
C LEU A 100 13.44 -12.80 11.81
N ALA A 101 14.72 -13.05 11.52
CA ALA A 101 15.19 -14.28 10.89
C ALA A 101 14.94 -15.50 11.79
N ASP A 102 15.20 -15.35 13.09
CA ASP A 102 14.93 -16.40 14.09
C ASP A 102 13.43 -16.69 14.24
N LEU A 103 12.62 -15.62 14.31
CA LEU A 103 11.17 -15.73 14.47
C LEU A 103 10.47 -16.42 13.28
N ARG A 104 11.09 -16.34 12.09
CA ARG A 104 10.57 -16.91 10.83
C ARG A 104 11.28 -18.21 10.43
N ASP A 105 12.15 -18.74 11.28
CA ASP A 105 12.98 -19.93 11.00
C ASP A 105 13.72 -19.84 9.65
N LEU A 106 14.21 -18.63 9.28
CA LEU A 106 14.91 -18.41 8.02
C LEU A 106 16.18 -19.26 7.95
N ASP A 107 16.46 -19.78 6.76
CA ASP A 107 17.66 -20.58 6.50
C ASP A 107 18.95 -19.75 6.47
N ALA A 108 20.11 -20.41 6.32
CA ALA A 108 21.41 -19.74 6.31
C ALA A 108 21.56 -18.75 5.15
N ALA A 109 21.04 -19.08 3.95
CA ALA A 109 21.14 -18.21 2.78
C ALA A 109 20.31 -16.93 2.97
N GLN A 110 19.12 -17.04 3.56
CA GLN A 110 18.27 -15.91 3.89
C GLN A 110 18.91 -15.04 4.99
N ARG A 111 19.56 -15.64 5.99
CA ARG A 111 20.27 -14.91 7.05
C ARG A 111 21.50 -14.16 6.53
N ASP A 112 22.19 -14.72 5.54
CA ASP A 112 23.33 -14.08 4.90
C ASP A 112 22.94 -12.78 4.14
N ARG A 113 21.65 -12.53 3.94
CA ARG A 113 21.13 -11.27 3.36
C ARG A 113 21.13 -10.09 4.34
N ILE A 114 21.29 -10.32 5.65
CA ILE A 114 21.21 -9.27 6.68
C ILE A 114 22.19 -8.14 6.39
N ASP A 115 23.47 -8.44 6.21
CA ASP A 115 24.49 -7.42 5.95
C ASP A 115 24.29 -6.71 4.60
N PRO A 116 24.08 -7.40 3.47
CA PRO A 116 23.71 -6.79 2.22
C PRO A 116 22.48 -5.88 2.30
N LEU A 117 21.44 -6.25 3.05
CA LEU A 117 20.26 -5.41 3.25
C LEU A 117 20.59 -4.15 4.08
N LEU A 118 21.35 -4.28 5.16
CA LEU A 118 21.77 -3.10 5.94
C LEU A 118 22.59 -2.12 5.08
N GLU A 119 23.44 -2.63 4.20
CA GLU A 119 24.20 -1.81 3.25
C GLU A 119 23.26 -1.15 2.21
N ARG A 120 22.41 -1.93 1.55
CA ARG A 120 21.42 -1.46 0.55
C ARG A 120 20.53 -0.35 1.10
N PHE A 121 20.05 -0.51 2.34
CA PHE A 121 19.19 0.48 3.00
C PHE A 121 19.97 1.64 3.64
N GLY A 122 21.31 1.70 3.45
CA GLY A 122 22.16 2.76 3.98
C GLY A 122 22.14 2.83 5.50
N LEU A 123 22.17 1.66 6.16
CA LEU A 123 22.18 1.48 7.62
C LEU A 123 23.47 0.82 8.11
N ALA A 124 24.42 0.48 7.22
CA ALA A 124 25.65 -0.25 7.56
C ALA A 124 26.45 0.43 8.66
N ASP A 125 26.65 1.74 8.58
CA ASP A 125 27.42 2.51 9.56
C ASP A 125 26.76 2.55 10.95
N ALA A 126 25.42 2.49 10.99
CA ALA A 126 24.62 2.51 12.22
C ALA A 126 24.12 1.12 12.62
N ALA A 127 24.50 0.06 11.90
CA ALA A 127 23.94 -1.29 12.07
C ALA A 127 24.02 -1.85 13.48
N ASN A 128 25.02 -1.38 14.26
CA ASN A 128 25.27 -1.79 15.64
C ASN A 128 24.86 -0.71 16.68
N ASP A 129 24.23 0.37 16.25
CA ASP A 129 23.67 1.39 17.16
C ASP A 129 22.22 1.02 17.52
N PRO A 130 21.79 1.26 18.77
CA PRO A 130 20.41 1.01 19.18
C PRO A 130 19.40 1.81 18.35
N ILE A 131 18.31 1.17 17.94
CA ILE A 131 17.27 1.78 17.08
C ILE A 131 16.62 3.00 17.72
N ARG A 132 16.61 3.11 19.05
CA ARG A 132 16.15 4.34 19.74
C ARG A 132 16.92 5.61 19.33
N THR A 133 18.15 5.48 18.82
CA THR A 133 18.96 6.59 18.35
C THR A 133 18.70 6.97 16.89
N TYR A 134 17.92 6.14 16.18
CA TYR A 134 17.63 6.33 14.77
C TYR A 134 16.66 7.49 14.53
N SER A 135 16.88 8.23 13.44
CA SER A 135 15.86 9.13 12.90
C SER A 135 14.61 8.33 12.46
N LYS A 136 13.48 9.01 12.27
CA LYS A 136 12.25 8.36 11.77
C LYS A 136 12.50 7.65 10.44
N GLY A 137 13.24 8.28 9.50
CA GLY A 137 13.60 7.66 8.23
C GLY A 137 14.52 6.44 8.37
N MET A 138 15.46 6.43 9.33
CA MET A 138 16.28 5.24 9.58
C MET A 138 15.46 4.09 10.17
N ARG A 139 14.52 4.38 11.08
CA ARG A 139 13.57 3.38 11.61
C ARG A 139 12.72 2.77 10.51
N GLN A 140 12.21 3.61 9.60
CA GLN A 140 11.44 3.17 8.43
C GLN A 140 12.25 2.24 7.54
N LYS A 141 13.50 2.61 7.23
CA LYS A 141 14.42 1.78 6.44
C LYS A 141 14.76 0.47 7.12
N ALA A 142 14.97 0.46 8.44
CA ALA A 142 15.22 -0.77 9.20
C ALA A 142 14.01 -1.72 9.17
N ALA A 143 12.79 -1.19 9.29
CA ALA A 143 11.57 -1.97 9.18
C ALA A 143 11.35 -2.49 7.76
N LEU A 144 11.61 -1.68 6.73
CA LEU A 144 11.51 -2.11 5.33
C LEU A 144 12.55 -3.19 5.01
N ALA A 145 13.80 -3.09 5.52
CA ALA A 145 14.79 -4.15 5.40
C ALA A 145 14.30 -5.48 6.02
N GLY A 146 13.65 -5.41 7.20
CA GLY A 146 13.02 -6.58 7.83
C GLY A 146 11.85 -7.15 7.02
N THR A 147 11.10 -6.28 6.32
CA THR A 147 9.98 -6.69 5.46
C THR A 147 10.44 -7.52 4.26
N VAL A 148 11.60 -7.18 3.68
CA VAL A 148 12.15 -7.89 2.49
C VAL A 148 13.17 -8.98 2.83
N LEU A 149 13.45 -9.22 4.11
CA LEU A 149 14.49 -10.17 4.54
C LEU A 149 14.24 -11.59 4.04
N GLN A 150 13.00 -12.06 4.09
CA GLN A 150 12.62 -13.40 3.62
C GLN A 150 12.51 -13.55 2.11
N ASP A 151 12.73 -12.46 1.34
CA ASP A 151 12.62 -12.44 -0.11
C ASP A 151 11.19 -12.62 -0.66
N PRO A 152 10.21 -11.85 -0.18
CA PRO A 152 8.81 -12.05 -0.54
C PRO A 152 8.52 -11.75 -2.02
N ASP A 153 7.52 -12.43 -2.59
CA ASP A 153 7.01 -12.14 -3.95
C ASP A 153 6.15 -10.87 -3.98
N VAL A 154 5.41 -10.61 -2.89
CA VAL A 154 4.51 -9.47 -2.74
C VAL A 154 4.87 -8.67 -1.49
N ILE A 155 5.01 -7.35 -1.66
CA ILE A 155 5.37 -6.43 -0.57
C ILE A 155 4.19 -5.48 -0.34
N PHE A 156 3.61 -5.55 0.84
CA PHE A 156 2.56 -4.63 1.28
C PHE A 156 3.16 -3.51 2.12
N LEU A 157 2.91 -2.25 1.71
CA LEU A 157 3.43 -1.06 2.36
C LEU A 157 2.28 -0.13 2.76
N ASP A 158 2.02 0.01 4.06
CA ASP A 158 0.97 0.88 4.57
C ASP A 158 1.56 2.24 4.94
N GLU A 159 1.26 3.27 4.13
CA GLU A 159 1.73 4.66 4.31
C GLU A 159 3.24 4.79 4.54
N PRO A 160 4.12 4.17 3.71
CA PRO A 160 5.55 4.01 4.02
C PRO A 160 6.34 5.31 4.09
N THR A 161 5.80 6.42 3.56
CA THR A 161 6.46 7.74 3.57
C THR A 161 5.81 8.74 4.53
N SER A 162 4.75 8.32 5.25
CA SER A 162 3.99 9.18 6.15
C SER A 162 4.86 9.78 7.26
N GLY A 163 4.80 11.11 7.36
CA GLY A 163 5.51 11.89 8.39
C GLY A 163 7.03 11.78 8.32
N LEU A 164 7.61 11.37 7.20
CA LEU A 164 9.04 11.50 6.92
C LEU A 164 9.34 12.90 6.39
N ASP A 165 10.56 13.36 6.62
CA ASP A 165 11.05 14.55 5.92
C ASP A 165 11.21 14.26 4.41
N PRO A 166 11.22 15.29 3.53
CA PRO A 166 11.23 15.09 2.08
C PRO A 166 12.40 14.24 1.56
N ARG A 167 13.58 14.34 2.21
CA ARG A 167 14.76 13.56 1.80
C ARG A 167 14.61 12.09 2.17
N ALA A 168 14.15 11.80 3.39
CA ALA A 168 13.89 10.43 3.82
C ALA A 168 12.76 9.78 3.01
N ALA A 169 11.67 10.53 2.74
CA ALA A 169 10.57 10.06 1.91
C ALA A 169 11.03 9.69 0.48
N ARG A 170 11.88 10.53 -0.13
CA ARG A 170 12.48 10.22 -1.45
C ARG A 170 13.31 8.94 -1.39
N THR A 171 14.19 8.79 -0.40
CA THR A 171 15.01 7.57 -0.26
C THR A 171 14.15 6.32 -0.12
N VAL A 172 13.03 6.38 0.62
CA VAL A 172 12.10 5.25 0.74
C VAL A 172 11.41 4.95 -0.60
N ARG A 173 11.03 5.98 -1.38
CA ARG A 173 10.45 5.78 -2.71
C ARG A 173 11.45 5.12 -3.67
N ASP A 174 12.69 5.62 -3.69
CA ASP A 174 13.76 5.04 -4.52
C ASP A 174 13.95 3.55 -4.19
N LEU A 175 13.97 3.17 -2.90
CA LEU A 175 14.06 1.77 -2.46
C LEU A 175 12.83 0.92 -2.88
N VAL A 176 11.63 1.50 -2.89
CA VAL A 176 10.42 0.82 -3.36
C VAL A 176 10.46 0.60 -4.87
N ALA A 177 10.91 1.60 -5.62
CA ALA A 177 11.12 1.49 -7.06
C ALA A 177 12.15 0.39 -7.41
N ASP A 178 13.29 0.35 -6.71
CA ASP A 178 14.30 -0.70 -6.88
C ASP A 178 13.73 -2.11 -6.64
N LEU A 179 12.87 -2.28 -5.63
CA LEU A 179 12.22 -3.57 -5.34
C LEU A 179 11.25 -3.99 -6.47
N ALA A 180 10.54 -3.03 -7.04
CA ALA A 180 9.65 -3.28 -8.18
C ALA A 180 10.45 -3.65 -9.44
N ASP A 181 11.55 -2.94 -9.72
CA ASP A 181 12.46 -3.23 -10.85
C ASP A 181 13.08 -4.64 -10.76
N GLU A 182 13.21 -5.19 -9.55
CA GLU A 182 13.60 -6.58 -9.31
C GLU A 182 12.47 -7.60 -9.59
N GLY A 183 11.30 -7.14 -10.03
CA GLY A 183 10.14 -7.97 -10.38
C GLY A 183 9.25 -8.31 -9.20
N ARG A 184 9.38 -7.63 -8.05
CA ARG A 184 8.46 -7.80 -6.91
C ARG A 184 7.15 -7.09 -7.19
N THR A 185 6.05 -7.69 -6.77
CA THR A 185 4.76 -7.00 -6.74
C THR A 185 4.72 -6.12 -5.49
N VAL A 186 4.39 -4.85 -5.66
CA VAL A 186 4.28 -3.91 -4.54
C VAL A 186 2.85 -3.40 -4.42
N PHE A 187 2.23 -3.63 -3.28
CA PHE A 187 0.93 -3.04 -2.92
C PHE A 187 1.16 -1.90 -1.94
N LEU A 188 1.04 -0.68 -2.43
CA LEU A 188 1.33 0.54 -1.69
C LEU A 188 0.04 1.27 -1.30
N SER A 189 -0.31 1.36 -0.01
CA SER A 189 -1.37 2.25 0.43
C SER A 189 -0.84 3.63 0.75
N THR A 190 -1.54 4.66 0.30
CA THR A 190 -1.23 6.04 0.69
C THR A 190 -2.41 6.98 0.45
N HIS A 191 -2.37 8.14 1.08
CA HIS A 191 -3.22 9.28 0.78
C HIS A 191 -2.43 10.40 0.07
N ILE A 192 -1.14 10.17 -0.22
CA ILE A 192 -0.21 11.15 -0.81
C ILE A 192 -0.12 10.91 -2.31
N LEU A 193 -0.87 11.68 -3.09
CA LEU A 193 -0.98 11.55 -4.55
C LEU A 193 0.35 11.57 -5.31
N PRO A 194 1.31 12.50 -5.03
CA PRO A 194 2.59 12.50 -5.71
C PRO A 194 3.38 11.18 -5.58
N VAL A 195 3.20 10.45 -4.48
CA VAL A 195 3.86 9.14 -4.28
C VAL A 195 3.32 8.10 -5.24
N VAL A 196 1.99 8.09 -5.41
CA VAL A 196 1.32 7.16 -6.33
C VAL A 196 1.63 7.50 -7.79
N GLU A 197 1.64 8.79 -8.14
CA GLU A 197 1.99 9.26 -9.48
C GLU A 197 3.42 8.89 -9.91
N GLU A 198 4.34 8.87 -8.95
CA GLU A 198 5.76 8.57 -9.21
C GLU A 198 6.04 7.06 -9.28
N LEU A 199 5.33 6.26 -8.47
CA LEU A 199 5.69 4.86 -8.27
C LEU A 199 4.72 3.86 -8.90
N ALA A 200 3.43 4.19 -9.01
CA ALA A 200 2.43 3.19 -9.34
C ALA A 200 2.24 3.01 -10.85
N ASP A 201 2.23 1.75 -11.30
CA ASP A 201 1.79 1.36 -12.63
C ASP A 201 0.27 1.49 -12.76
N THR A 202 -0.44 1.02 -11.74
CA THR A 202 -1.90 1.09 -11.61
C THR A 202 -2.29 1.69 -10.26
N VAL A 203 -3.33 2.50 -10.26
CA VAL A 203 -3.92 3.13 -9.07
C VAL A 203 -5.35 2.65 -8.89
N GLY A 204 -5.65 2.10 -7.72
CA GLY A 204 -7.00 1.86 -7.25
C GLY A 204 -7.43 2.95 -6.24
N MET A 205 -8.49 3.66 -6.53
CA MET A 205 -9.07 4.66 -5.63
C MET A 205 -10.17 4.04 -4.78
N LEU A 206 -10.00 4.10 -3.46
CA LEU A 206 -10.94 3.53 -2.49
C LEU A 206 -11.73 4.63 -1.78
N ALA A 207 -13.05 4.49 -1.76
CA ALA A 207 -13.94 5.32 -0.97
C ALA A 207 -15.05 4.47 -0.33
N ASN A 208 -15.31 4.67 0.96
CA ASN A 208 -16.36 3.96 1.71
C ASN A 208 -16.32 2.43 1.54
N GLY A 209 -15.12 1.85 1.54
CA GLY A 209 -14.89 0.41 1.40
C GLY A 209 -15.13 -0.17 0.02
N ARG A 210 -15.21 0.68 -1.02
CA ARG A 210 -15.41 0.28 -2.42
C ARG A 210 -14.33 0.88 -3.33
N LEU A 211 -13.95 0.14 -4.35
CA LEU A 211 -13.13 0.66 -5.44
C LEU A 211 -14.01 1.55 -6.32
N VAL A 212 -13.66 2.84 -6.43
CA VAL A 212 -14.45 3.84 -7.17
C VAL A 212 -13.82 4.23 -8.51
N ALA A 213 -12.51 4.03 -8.63
CA ALA A 213 -11.78 4.19 -9.89
C ALA A 213 -10.54 3.31 -9.90
N GLU A 214 -10.14 2.84 -11.08
CA GLU A 214 -8.92 2.07 -11.28
C GLU A 214 -8.32 2.35 -12.67
N GLY A 215 -6.99 2.40 -12.73
CA GLY A 215 -6.25 2.56 -13.98
C GLY A 215 -4.86 3.16 -13.78
N ALA A 216 -4.09 3.25 -14.87
CA ALA A 216 -2.81 3.95 -14.84
C ALA A 216 -3.02 5.45 -14.45
N PRO A 217 -2.09 6.05 -13.68
CA PRO A 217 -2.21 7.45 -13.24
C PRO A 217 -2.53 8.43 -14.38
N ALA A 218 -1.82 8.27 -15.51
CA ALA A 218 -2.04 9.12 -16.69
C ALA A 218 -3.43 8.94 -17.35
N ASP A 219 -3.98 7.73 -17.31
CA ASP A 219 -5.30 7.43 -17.87
C ASP A 219 -6.42 7.99 -17.01
N LEU A 220 -6.25 7.91 -15.69
CA LEU A 220 -7.19 8.50 -14.74
C LEU A 220 -7.25 10.02 -14.89
N LYS A 221 -6.11 10.70 -15.05
CA LYS A 221 -6.04 12.15 -15.35
C LYS A 221 -6.79 12.49 -16.63
N ARG A 222 -6.51 11.79 -17.74
CA ARG A 222 -7.19 12.02 -19.04
C ARG A 222 -8.70 11.83 -18.98
N ARG A 223 -9.19 10.83 -18.23
CA ARG A 223 -10.63 10.60 -18.05
C ARG A 223 -11.29 11.73 -17.31
N ALA A 224 -10.63 12.30 -16.29
CA ALA A 224 -11.14 13.45 -15.57
C ALA A 224 -11.19 14.73 -16.43
N GLU A 225 -10.17 14.94 -17.27
CA GLU A 225 -10.14 16.05 -18.23
C GLU A 225 -11.32 15.94 -19.23
N ALA A 226 -11.50 14.77 -19.83
CA ALA A 226 -12.59 14.52 -20.77
C ALA A 226 -13.99 14.66 -20.14
N SER A 227 -14.15 14.25 -18.89
CA SER A 227 -15.44 14.39 -18.18
C SER A 227 -15.77 15.84 -17.86
N ALA A 228 -14.74 16.68 -17.61
CA ALA A 228 -14.91 18.10 -17.37
C ALA A 228 -15.28 18.87 -18.64
N GLU A 229 -14.65 18.57 -19.77
CA GLU A 229 -14.98 19.17 -21.05
C GLU A 229 -16.43 18.84 -21.47
N ALA A 230 -16.89 17.64 -21.19
CA ALA A 230 -18.28 17.22 -21.44
C ALA A 230 -19.27 17.88 -20.47
N GLY A 231 -18.87 18.26 -19.26
CA GLY A 231 -19.71 18.96 -18.26
C GLY A 231 -19.75 20.47 -18.40
N LEU A 232 -18.87 21.08 -19.18
CA LEU A 232 -18.72 22.56 -19.34
C LEU A 232 -19.79 23.25 -20.20
N THR A 233 -20.96 22.63 -20.41
CA THR A 233 -22.11 23.35 -21.00
C THR A 233 -22.94 24.16 -19.99
N GLY A 234 -22.43 24.40 -18.75
CA GLY A 234 -23.16 25.22 -17.77
C GLY A 234 -22.46 25.39 -16.43
N SER A 235 -21.52 26.31 -16.33
CA SER A 235 -21.38 27.32 -15.27
C SER A 235 -19.95 27.89 -15.21
N ASP A 236 -19.89 29.24 -15.12
CA ASP A 236 -18.68 30.03 -14.91
C ASP A 236 -17.96 29.67 -13.59
N SER A 237 -16.78 29.09 -13.68
CA SER A 237 -15.72 29.33 -12.70
C SER A 237 -14.37 29.15 -13.40
N ALA A 238 -13.64 30.28 -13.49
CA ALA A 238 -12.35 30.39 -14.13
C ALA A 238 -11.25 29.68 -13.30
N SER A 239 -10.93 28.45 -13.65
CA SER A 239 -9.66 27.84 -13.47
C SER A 239 -9.17 27.33 -14.81
N ASP A 240 -7.90 27.62 -15.10
CA ASP A 240 -7.22 27.32 -16.36
C ASP A 240 -7.35 25.80 -16.68
N PRO A 241 -7.84 25.39 -17.87
CA PRO A 241 -8.14 23.97 -18.16
C PRO A 241 -6.92 23.11 -18.41
N THR A 242 -5.70 23.58 -18.13
CA THR A 242 -4.49 23.00 -18.70
C THR A 242 -3.77 21.93 -17.87
N GLU A 243 -4.10 21.68 -16.59
CA GLU A 243 -3.49 20.55 -15.84
C GLU A 243 -4.39 20.10 -14.69
N ARG A 244 -5.34 19.21 -14.95
CA ARG A 244 -5.98 18.50 -13.85
C ARG A 244 -5.03 17.50 -13.23
N THR A 245 -4.95 17.57 -11.90
CA THR A 245 -4.14 16.67 -11.08
C THR A 245 -4.94 15.42 -10.74
N LEU A 246 -4.25 14.36 -10.31
CA LEU A 246 -4.92 13.18 -9.75
C LEU A 246 -5.78 13.54 -8.51
N GLU A 247 -5.47 14.67 -7.86
CA GLU A 247 -6.24 15.24 -6.75
C GLU A 247 -7.65 15.67 -7.19
N ASP A 248 -7.75 16.31 -8.33
CA ASP A 248 -9.07 16.73 -8.90
C ASP A 248 -9.91 15.50 -9.25
N VAL A 249 -9.27 14.43 -9.76
CA VAL A 249 -9.93 13.12 -10.01
C VAL A 249 -10.43 12.54 -8.70
N PHE A 250 -9.55 12.47 -7.72
CA PHE A 250 -9.84 11.89 -6.42
C PHE A 250 -10.99 12.63 -5.72
N LEU A 251 -10.98 13.96 -5.72
CA LEU A 251 -12.03 14.78 -5.13
C LEU A 251 -13.36 14.57 -5.84
N SER A 252 -13.37 14.62 -7.19
CA SER A 252 -14.62 14.44 -7.96
C SER A 252 -15.27 13.07 -7.72
N VAL A 253 -14.48 12.01 -7.70
CA VAL A 253 -14.98 10.63 -7.50
C VAL A 253 -15.40 10.38 -6.05
N THR A 254 -14.73 10.99 -5.07
CA THR A 254 -15.07 10.83 -3.66
C THR A 254 -16.26 11.70 -3.23
N GLU A 255 -16.46 12.89 -3.80
CA GLU A 255 -17.62 13.76 -3.55
C GLU A 255 -18.92 13.16 -4.09
N ASP A 256 -18.91 12.62 -5.30
CA ASP A 256 -20.07 11.93 -5.89
C ASP A 256 -20.54 10.74 -5.04
N HIS A 257 -19.61 9.99 -4.43
CA HIS A 257 -19.94 8.86 -3.55
C HIS A 257 -20.37 9.27 -2.14
N ALA A 258 -19.92 10.43 -1.63
CA ALA A 258 -20.38 10.98 -0.34
C ALA A 258 -21.83 11.50 -0.42
N TRP A 259 -22.28 11.97 -1.58
CA TRP A 259 -23.66 12.45 -1.79
C TRP A 259 -24.68 11.32 -1.81
N HIS A 260 -24.35 10.17 -2.40
CA HIS A 260 -25.29 9.03 -2.51
C HIS A 260 -25.46 8.25 -1.20
N GLY A 261 -24.48 8.30 -0.27
CA GLY A 261 -24.58 7.64 1.04
C GLY A 261 -25.56 8.31 2.01
N LYS A 262 -25.82 9.62 1.87
CA LYS A 262 -26.73 10.37 2.74
C LYS A 262 -28.21 10.29 2.34
N SER A 263 -28.49 9.88 1.12
CA SER A 263 -29.87 9.81 0.61
C SER A 263 -30.60 8.52 1.03
N ALA A 264 -29.88 7.50 1.49
CA ALA A 264 -30.47 6.21 1.90
C ALA A 264 -30.90 6.17 3.37
N GLU A 265 -30.46 7.13 4.22
CA GLU A 265 -30.79 7.17 5.64
C GLU A 265 -31.99 8.07 6.01
N SER A 266 -32.62 8.71 5.02
CA SER A 266 -33.77 9.62 5.28
C SER A 266 -35.15 9.07 4.92
N GLU A 267 -35.28 7.80 4.54
CA GLU A 267 -36.56 7.12 4.31
C GLU A 267 -36.59 5.78 5.11
N GLY A 268 -36.77 5.87 6.42
CA GLY A 268 -36.98 4.73 7.31
C GLY A 268 -37.65 5.16 8.58
#